data_8040bb182adf86e3d32abbdd9c93707c
#
_entry.id   8040bb182adf86e3d32abbdd9c93707c
#
_cell.length_a   1.000
_cell.length_b   1.000
_cell.length_c   1.000
_cell.angle_alpha   90.00
_cell.angle_beta   90.00
_cell.angle_gamma   90.00
#
_symmetry.space_group_name_H-M   'P 1'
#
loop_
_entity.id
_entity.type
_entity.pdbx_description
1 polymer ?
#
loop_
_entity_poly.entity_id
_entity_poly.type
_entity_poly.pdbx_seq_one_letter_code
_entity_poly.pdbx_strand_id
1 'polypeptide(L)'
;MKNFNWILIISFLCCNIASATVLTDKKEINNAKIRLLYGMPYKGKTGYIFQWGKEKYPSKFPIILPENSPPITSDYKSQWGANDGKRKKKHGGVDFIIMVGSPIIAAADGKVYGVKNNDKCIGNQVAIDFGKSPDGTRLYATHMHVGKIHVKSGDKVKRGQLIADAGDEVKTRCGGGIAHLHFHMSKRKGKGTNGSSWGSWRYLGGPGGWINPHEYWTGGIGRPECFVEGKEYPEGLITIPVKCYDLKNM
;
A
#
# COMPACT_ATOMS: atom_id res chain seq x y z
N MET A 1 13.73 55.95 34.19
CA MET A 1 13.03 55.28 33.08
C MET A 1 13.98 54.34 32.44
N LYS A 2 13.82 53.00 32.68
CA LYS A 2 14.67 51.93 32.13
C LYS A 2 13.93 51.26 31.01
N ASN A 3 14.41 51.41 29.78
CA ASN A 3 13.88 50.74 28.59
C ASN A 3 14.27 49.27 28.61
N PHE A 4 13.29 48.37 28.72
CA PHE A 4 13.44 46.97 28.52
C PHE A 4 13.23 46.62 27.04
N ASN A 5 14.33 46.35 26.33
CA ASN A 5 14.28 45.80 24.98
C ASN A 5 13.94 44.29 25.06
N TRP A 6 12.74 43.94 24.61
CA TRP A 6 12.37 42.57 24.35
C TRP A 6 12.96 42.12 23.02
N ILE A 7 13.99 41.29 23.09
CA ILE A 7 14.49 40.59 21.91
C ILE A 7 13.57 39.36 21.68
N LEU A 8 12.76 39.49 20.62
CA LEU A 8 11.93 38.39 20.16
C LEU A 8 12.84 37.36 19.48
N ILE A 9 13.17 36.26 20.17
CA ILE A 9 13.86 35.12 19.57
C ILE A 9 12.82 34.33 18.79
N ILE A 10 12.74 34.57 17.48
CA ILE A 10 11.98 33.73 16.55
C ILE A 10 12.82 32.47 16.33
N SER A 11 12.54 31.43 17.10
CA SER A 11 13.08 30.10 16.82
C SER A 11 12.42 29.58 15.53
N PHE A 12 13.17 29.64 14.44
CA PHE A 12 12.82 28.87 13.23
C PHE A 12 12.88 27.38 13.59
N LEU A 13 11.73 26.79 13.91
CA LEU A 13 11.59 25.34 13.83
C LEU A 13 11.78 24.97 12.36
N CYS A 14 13.02 24.55 12.02
CA CYS A 14 13.26 23.82 10.77
C CYS A 14 12.42 22.54 10.82
N CYS A 15 11.21 22.61 10.27
CA CYS A 15 10.43 21.44 9.98
C CYS A 15 11.22 20.68 8.90
N ASN A 16 12.02 19.69 9.32
CA ASN A 16 12.60 18.73 8.39
C ASN A 16 11.44 18.02 7.69
N ILE A 17 11.07 18.54 6.52
CA ILE A 17 10.17 17.85 5.61
C ILE A 17 10.97 16.65 5.11
N ALA A 18 10.80 15.50 5.75
CA ALA A 18 11.29 14.25 5.23
C ALA A 18 10.63 14.04 3.86
N SER A 19 11.35 14.39 2.80
CA SER A 19 10.92 14.06 1.45
C SER A 19 11.07 12.56 1.26
N ALA A 20 10.03 11.92 0.75
CA ALA A 20 10.11 10.51 0.37
C ALA A 20 11.35 10.31 -0.52
N THR A 21 12.21 9.38 -0.12
CA THR A 21 13.37 9.04 -0.94
C THR A 21 12.86 8.25 -2.13
N VAL A 22 12.74 8.93 -3.26
CA VAL A 22 12.35 8.28 -4.52
C VAL A 22 13.60 7.65 -5.12
N LEU A 23 13.57 6.33 -5.31
CA LEU A 23 14.66 5.60 -5.96
C LEU A 23 14.42 5.62 -7.47
N THR A 24 15.23 6.40 -8.20
CA THR A 24 15.11 6.61 -9.64
C THR A 24 16.25 6.00 -10.44
N ASP A 25 17.38 5.68 -9.80
CA ASP A 25 18.55 5.16 -10.47
C ASP A 25 18.35 3.70 -10.90
N LYS A 26 18.36 3.46 -12.21
CA LYS A 26 18.20 2.12 -12.81
C LYS A 26 19.27 1.13 -12.36
N LYS A 27 20.50 1.57 -12.13
CA LYS A 27 21.60 0.73 -11.67
C LYS A 27 21.35 0.29 -10.23
N GLU A 28 20.91 1.21 -9.36
CA GLU A 28 20.53 0.88 -7.99
C GLU A 28 19.32 -0.05 -7.95
N ILE A 29 18.29 0.21 -8.77
CA ILE A 29 17.11 -0.65 -8.88
C ILE A 29 17.51 -2.05 -9.35
N ASN A 30 18.39 -2.17 -10.35
CA ASN A 30 18.86 -3.47 -10.83
C ASN A 30 19.71 -4.20 -9.77
N ASN A 31 20.54 -3.50 -9.04
CA ASN A 31 21.32 -4.06 -7.93
C ASN A 31 20.42 -4.50 -6.76
N ALA A 32 19.29 -3.84 -6.59
CA ALA A 32 18.27 -4.21 -5.60
C ALA A 32 17.42 -5.42 -5.99
N LYS A 33 17.38 -5.82 -7.27
CA LYS A 33 16.44 -6.82 -7.80
C LYS A 33 16.37 -8.11 -6.98
N ILE A 34 17.49 -8.67 -6.57
CA ILE A 34 17.51 -9.92 -5.79
C ILE A 34 16.77 -9.72 -4.45
N ARG A 35 17.05 -8.61 -3.75
CA ARG A 35 16.38 -8.32 -2.48
C ARG A 35 14.89 -8.00 -2.68
N LEU A 36 14.57 -7.27 -3.76
CA LEU A 36 13.20 -6.96 -4.13
C LEU A 36 12.39 -8.20 -4.47
N LEU A 37 12.98 -9.19 -5.13
CA LEU A 37 12.32 -10.48 -5.42
C LEU A 37 11.78 -11.14 -4.15
N TYR A 38 12.49 -11.00 -3.04
CA TYR A 38 12.12 -11.59 -1.75
C TYR A 38 11.47 -10.60 -0.79
N GLY A 39 11.15 -9.37 -1.24
CA GLY A 39 10.53 -8.36 -0.38
C GLY A 39 11.44 -7.78 0.71
N MET A 40 12.75 -7.97 0.57
CA MET A 40 13.72 -7.52 1.56
C MET A 40 14.09 -6.05 1.35
N PRO A 41 14.31 -5.27 2.42
CA PRO A 41 14.81 -3.90 2.29
C PRO A 41 16.16 -3.87 1.56
N TYR A 42 16.31 -2.90 0.66
CA TYR A 42 17.57 -2.69 -0.05
C TYR A 42 18.51 -1.82 0.76
N LYS A 43 19.74 -2.28 1.00
CA LYS A 43 20.73 -1.60 1.87
C LYS A 43 20.15 -1.19 3.24
N GLY A 44 19.23 -1.97 3.80
CA GLY A 44 18.55 -1.63 5.06
C GLY A 44 17.60 -0.44 4.97
N LYS A 45 17.35 0.11 3.79
CA LYS A 45 16.42 1.23 3.60
C LYS A 45 14.98 0.75 3.46
N THR A 46 14.10 1.42 4.15
CA THR A 46 12.65 1.26 4.12
C THR A 46 12.01 2.60 3.75
N GLY A 47 10.71 2.66 3.60
CA GLY A 47 10.01 3.93 3.40
C GLY A 47 10.29 4.66 2.09
N TYR A 48 10.58 3.98 1.02
CA TYR A 48 10.86 4.59 -0.29
C TYR A 48 9.94 4.07 -1.39
N ILE A 49 9.85 4.84 -2.47
CA ILE A 49 9.05 4.53 -3.65
C ILE A 49 9.98 4.33 -4.84
N PHE A 50 9.81 3.19 -5.55
CA PHE A 50 10.48 2.98 -6.83
C PHE A 50 9.79 3.76 -7.93
N GLN A 51 10.57 4.49 -8.71
CA GLN A 51 10.08 5.06 -9.96
C GLN A 51 10.63 4.30 -11.15
N TRP A 52 9.71 3.87 -11.98
CA TRP A 52 10.01 3.17 -13.23
C TRP A 52 9.86 4.13 -14.42
N GLY A 53 10.80 4.09 -15.34
CA GLY A 53 10.75 4.93 -16.52
C GLY A 53 10.84 6.44 -16.21
N LYS A 54 10.02 7.25 -16.90
CA LYS A 54 10.00 8.71 -16.77
C LYS A 54 8.90 9.24 -15.85
N GLU A 55 8.16 8.35 -15.18
CA GLU A 55 7.04 8.78 -14.34
C GLU A 55 7.52 9.40 -13.04
N LYS A 56 7.10 10.64 -12.80
CA LYS A 56 7.19 11.30 -11.49
C LYS A 56 5.77 11.38 -10.92
N TYR A 57 5.57 10.81 -9.71
CA TYR A 57 4.31 10.92 -8.95
C TYR A 57 3.04 10.70 -9.78
N PRO A 58 2.79 9.51 -10.32
CA PRO A 58 1.57 9.23 -11.07
C PRO A 58 0.30 9.49 -10.27
N SER A 59 0.38 9.51 -8.95
CA SER A 59 -0.70 9.84 -8.02
C SER A 59 -1.06 11.34 -7.96
N LYS A 60 -0.38 12.21 -8.69
CA LYS A 60 -0.56 13.67 -8.75
C LYS A 60 -0.03 14.48 -7.56
N PHE A 61 0.37 13.88 -6.46
CA PHE A 61 0.96 14.53 -5.30
C PHE A 61 2.09 13.69 -4.70
N PRO A 62 3.02 14.31 -3.95
CA PRO A 62 4.09 13.58 -3.29
C PRO A 62 3.56 12.60 -2.26
N ILE A 63 4.14 11.42 -2.22
CA ILE A 63 3.86 10.41 -1.18
C ILE A 63 5.03 10.43 -0.20
N ILE A 64 4.73 10.62 1.07
CA ILE A 64 5.71 10.63 2.16
C ILE A 64 5.48 9.38 3.01
N LEU A 65 6.29 8.37 2.77
CA LEU A 65 6.21 7.11 3.51
C LEU A 65 6.89 7.23 4.88
N PRO A 66 6.35 6.57 5.93
CA PRO A 66 7.07 6.38 7.17
C PRO A 66 8.40 5.66 6.93
N GLU A 67 9.41 6.02 7.69
CA GLU A 67 10.76 5.45 7.56
C GLU A 67 10.77 3.92 7.67
N ASN A 68 9.91 3.37 8.52
CA ASN A 68 9.78 1.93 8.76
C ASN A 68 8.72 1.23 7.88
N SER A 69 8.17 1.91 6.88
CA SER A 69 7.17 1.27 6.00
C SER A 69 7.84 0.37 4.96
N PRO A 70 7.13 -0.67 4.49
CA PRO A 70 7.53 -1.38 3.29
C PRO A 70 7.63 -0.43 2.09
N PRO A 71 8.60 -0.66 1.18
CA PRO A 71 8.71 0.13 -0.03
C PRO A 71 7.51 -0.06 -0.97
N ILE A 72 7.23 0.97 -1.77
CA ILE A 72 6.26 0.89 -2.86
C ILE A 72 7.01 0.67 -4.17
N THR A 73 6.70 -0.43 -4.88
CA THR A 73 7.29 -0.71 -6.21
C THR A 73 6.49 -0.12 -7.34
N SER A 74 5.19 0.05 -7.16
CA SER A 74 4.32 0.56 -8.20
C SER A 74 3.17 1.34 -7.59
N ASP A 75 3.08 2.59 -7.96
CA ASP A 75 2.10 3.51 -7.43
C ASP A 75 0.78 3.48 -8.21
N TYR A 76 -0.26 4.07 -7.65
CA TYR A 76 -1.56 4.24 -8.28
C TYR A 76 -1.44 5.05 -9.58
N LYS A 77 -2.09 4.57 -10.64
CA LYS A 77 -2.03 5.09 -12.02
C LYS A 77 -0.66 5.00 -12.71
N SER A 78 0.34 4.35 -12.10
CA SER A 78 1.58 4.09 -12.81
C SER A 78 1.35 3.32 -14.12
N GLN A 79 2.01 3.75 -15.18
CA GLN A 79 2.03 3.05 -16.47
C GLN A 79 3.17 2.03 -16.55
N TRP A 80 4.12 2.08 -15.61
CA TRP A 80 5.31 1.23 -15.61
C TRP A 80 5.24 0.21 -14.48
N GLY A 81 5.71 -0.95 -14.75
CA GLY A 81 5.81 -2.04 -13.77
C GLY A 81 7.26 -2.34 -13.39
N ALA A 82 7.43 -3.26 -12.46
CA ALA A 82 8.71 -3.63 -11.87
C ALA A 82 9.80 -4.11 -12.87
N ASN A 83 9.43 -4.41 -14.10
CA ASN A 83 10.33 -4.86 -15.16
C ASN A 83 10.57 -3.80 -16.26
N ASP A 84 10.39 -2.51 -15.94
CA ASP A 84 10.40 -1.42 -16.93
C ASP A 84 9.40 -1.65 -18.10
N GLY A 85 8.46 -2.57 -17.92
CA GLY A 85 7.44 -2.88 -18.89
C GLY A 85 6.30 -1.87 -18.86
N LYS A 86 6.02 -1.25 -20.01
CA LYS A 86 4.85 -0.36 -20.11
C LYS A 86 3.56 -1.17 -20.03
N ARG A 87 2.73 -0.88 -19.06
CA ARG A 87 1.44 -1.52 -18.89
C ARG A 87 0.44 -1.06 -19.96
N LYS A 88 -0.39 -1.97 -20.48
CA LYS A 88 -1.52 -1.62 -21.37
C LYS A 88 -2.57 -0.77 -20.66
N LYS A 89 -2.72 -0.93 -19.34
CA LYS A 89 -3.63 -0.15 -18.49
C LYS A 89 -2.88 0.39 -17.30
N LYS A 90 -3.25 1.59 -16.86
CA LYS A 90 -2.69 2.19 -15.65
C LYS A 90 -2.93 1.30 -14.42
N HIS A 91 -1.99 1.31 -13.50
CA HIS A 91 -2.06 0.55 -12.26
C HIS A 91 -3.25 0.98 -11.41
N GLY A 92 -4.04 0.01 -10.94
CA GLY A 92 -5.28 0.28 -10.22
C GLY A 92 -5.14 0.41 -8.71
N GLY A 93 -3.96 0.21 -8.17
CA GLY A 93 -3.68 0.20 -6.74
C GLY A 93 -2.26 0.62 -6.42
N VAL A 94 -1.78 0.21 -5.26
CA VAL A 94 -0.43 0.42 -4.77
C VAL A 94 0.19 -0.94 -4.46
N ASP A 95 1.42 -1.17 -4.95
CA ASP A 95 2.16 -2.41 -4.70
C ASP A 95 3.20 -2.19 -3.58
N PHE A 96 2.95 -2.74 -2.40
CA PHE A 96 3.90 -2.76 -1.29
C PHE A 96 4.81 -3.97 -1.39
N ILE A 97 6.12 -3.76 -1.42
CA ILE A 97 7.10 -4.86 -1.36
C ILE A 97 7.12 -5.43 0.05
N ILE A 98 6.88 -6.73 0.16
CA ILE A 98 6.91 -7.45 1.42
C ILE A 98 7.49 -8.84 1.21
N MET A 99 8.08 -9.42 2.24
CA MET A 99 8.57 -10.80 2.17
C MET A 99 7.39 -11.78 2.07
N VAL A 100 7.62 -12.90 1.40
CA VAL A 100 6.69 -14.04 1.42
C VAL A 100 6.38 -14.41 2.87
N GLY A 101 5.10 -14.61 3.18
CA GLY A 101 4.65 -14.91 4.53
C GLY A 101 4.52 -13.71 5.47
N SER A 102 4.88 -12.49 5.02
CA SER A 102 4.67 -11.28 5.84
C SER A 102 3.21 -11.07 6.21
N PRO A 103 2.91 -10.58 7.43
CA PRO A 103 1.56 -10.32 7.85
C PRO A 103 0.88 -9.21 7.05
N ILE A 104 -0.27 -9.51 6.47
CA ILE A 104 -1.18 -8.55 5.85
C ILE A 104 -2.30 -8.27 6.84
N ILE A 105 -2.52 -7.01 7.14
CA ILE A 105 -3.44 -6.55 8.18
C ILE A 105 -4.57 -5.70 7.60
N ALA A 106 -5.69 -5.66 8.29
CA ALA A 106 -6.79 -4.77 7.93
C ALA A 106 -6.37 -3.30 8.12
N ALA A 107 -6.49 -2.49 7.07
CA ALA A 107 -6.09 -1.08 7.07
C ALA A 107 -7.02 -0.17 7.88
N ALA A 108 -8.24 -0.64 8.17
CA ALA A 108 -9.25 0.03 9.00
C ALA A 108 -10.22 -1.01 9.56
N ASP A 109 -11.06 -0.59 10.48
CA ASP A 109 -12.22 -1.38 10.91
C ASP A 109 -13.13 -1.63 9.71
N GLY A 110 -13.73 -2.83 9.61
CA GLY A 110 -14.57 -3.14 8.48
C GLY A 110 -15.22 -4.52 8.51
N LYS A 111 -15.80 -4.87 7.37
CA LYS A 111 -16.43 -6.18 7.16
C LYS A 111 -15.87 -6.84 5.90
N VAL A 112 -15.37 -8.06 6.04
CA VAL A 112 -14.95 -8.87 4.89
C VAL A 112 -16.18 -9.18 4.04
N TYR A 113 -16.22 -8.71 2.81
CA TYR A 113 -17.32 -9.00 1.90
C TYR A 113 -16.99 -10.03 0.84
N GLY A 114 -15.73 -10.41 0.71
CA GLY A 114 -15.30 -11.45 -0.20
C GLY A 114 -13.92 -12.00 0.11
N VAL A 115 -13.82 -13.30 -0.05
CA VAL A 115 -12.56 -14.05 0.01
C VAL A 115 -12.52 -14.91 -1.23
N LYS A 116 -11.38 -14.95 -1.91
CA LYS A 116 -11.21 -15.79 -3.07
C LYS A 116 -9.87 -16.49 -3.03
N ASN A 117 -9.92 -17.81 -3.11
CA ASN A 117 -8.76 -18.64 -3.39
C ASN A 117 -8.59 -18.73 -4.91
N ASN A 118 -7.41 -18.47 -5.40
CA ASN A 118 -7.09 -18.49 -6.82
C ASN A 118 -5.65 -18.96 -7.01
N ASP A 119 -5.49 -20.02 -7.76
CA ASP A 119 -4.20 -20.63 -8.12
C ASP A 119 -3.49 -19.92 -9.31
N LYS A 120 -4.16 -18.95 -9.92
CA LYS A 120 -3.65 -18.20 -11.07
C LYS A 120 -2.90 -16.92 -10.62
N CYS A 121 -2.29 -16.25 -11.57
CA CYS A 121 -1.43 -15.07 -11.38
C CYS A 121 -1.98 -13.91 -10.54
N ILE A 122 -3.26 -13.84 -10.27
CA ILE A 122 -3.82 -12.82 -9.35
C ILE A 122 -3.68 -13.25 -7.90
N GLY A 123 -3.41 -14.54 -7.65
CA GLY A 123 -3.31 -15.11 -6.32
C GLY A 123 -4.62 -15.05 -5.56
N ASN A 124 -4.54 -15.39 -4.29
CA ASN A 124 -5.67 -15.28 -3.39
C ASN A 124 -5.99 -13.81 -3.11
N GLN A 125 -7.23 -13.56 -2.71
CA GLN A 125 -7.72 -12.20 -2.46
C GLN A 125 -8.57 -12.13 -1.21
N VAL A 126 -8.46 -11.01 -0.48
CA VAL A 126 -9.35 -10.62 0.61
C VAL A 126 -9.89 -9.24 0.32
N ALA A 127 -11.20 -9.09 0.36
CA ALA A 127 -11.88 -7.82 0.13
C ALA A 127 -12.68 -7.38 1.35
N ILE A 128 -12.50 -6.12 1.73
CA ILE A 128 -13.06 -5.53 2.93
C ILE A 128 -13.82 -4.25 2.58
N ASP A 129 -14.99 -4.11 3.19
CA ASP A 129 -15.78 -2.89 3.22
C ASP A 129 -15.41 -2.13 4.48
N PHE A 130 -14.71 -1.02 4.34
CA PHE A 130 -14.28 -0.14 5.44
C PHE A 130 -15.32 0.92 5.84
N GLY A 131 -16.52 0.89 5.23
CA GLY A 131 -17.54 1.89 5.52
C GLY A 131 -17.32 3.20 4.75
N LYS A 132 -17.76 4.30 5.33
CA LYS A 132 -17.66 5.63 4.73
C LYS A 132 -16.46 6.38 5.29
N SER A 133 -15.72 7.05 4.42
CA SER A 133 -14.73 8.06 4.76
C SER A 133 -15.37 9.37 5.22
N PRO A 134 -14.61 10.31 5.79
CA PRO A 134 -15.13 11.61 6.24
C PRO A 134 -15.81 12.43 5.14
N ASP A 135 -15.42 12.26 3.88
CA ASP A 135 -16.05 12.90 2.72
C ASP A 135 -17.32 12.18 2.24
N GLY A 136 -17.76 11.14 2.95
CA GLY A 136 -18.94 10.34 2.62
C GLY A 136 -18.71 9.25 1.57
N THR A 137 -17.53 9.14 0.99
CA THR A 137 -17.18 8.09 0.03
C THR A 137 -17.11 6.73 0.72
N ARG A 138 -17.84 5.74 0.22
CA ARG A 138 -17.71 4.37 0.73
C ARG A 138 -16.45 3.72 0.18
N LEU A 139 -15.67 3.14 1.09
CA LEU A 139 -14.36 2.57 0.79
C LEU A 139 -14.42 1.04 0.80
N TYR A 140 -14.15 0.45 -0.35
CA TYR A 140 -13.88 -0.97 -0.49
C TYR A 140 -12.42 -1.18 -0.82
N ALA A 141 -11.75 -2.06 -0.13
CA ALA A 141 -10.37 -2.41 -0.43
C ALA A 141 -10.22 -3.88 -0.79
N THR A 142 -9.30 -4.19 -1.69
CA THR A 142 -8.92 -5.54 -2.05
C THR A 142 -7.42 -5.73 -1.87
N HIS A 143 -7.08 -6.77 -1.13
CA HIS A 143 -5.74 -7.26 -0.91
C HIS A 143 -5.51 -8.43 -1.85
N MET A 144 -4.56 -8.34 -2.78
CA MET A 144 -4.29 -9.37 -3.79
C MET A 144 -2.87 -9.91 -3.62
N HIS A 145 -2.59 -11.02 -4.27
CA HIS A 145 -1.33 -11.75 -4.14
C HIS A 145 -1.09 -12.25 -2.71
N VAL A 146 -2.18 -12.54 -1.99
CA VAL A 146 -2.07 -13.08 -0.64
C VAL A 146 -1.89 -14.59 -0.66
N GLY A 147 -1.20 -15.13 0.33
CA GLY A 147 -1.00 -16.56 0.55
C GLY A 147 -2.14 -17.16 1.37
N LYS A 148 -1.81 -17.58 2.61
CA LYS A 148 -2.83 -18.12 3.54
C LYS A 148 -3.76 -16.99 3.98
N ILE A 149 -5.06 -17.25 3.94
CA ILE A 149 -6.11 -16.33 4.39
C ILE A 149 -6.58 -16.76 5.78
N HIS A 150 -6.72 -15.79 6.69
CA HIS A 150 -7.09 -15.99 8.10
C HIS A 150 -8.51 -15.54 8.44
N VAL A 151 -9.25 -15.03 7.47
CA VAL A 151 -10.63 -14.52 7.63
C VAL A 151 -11.56 -15.13 6.59
N LYS A 152 -12.86 -15.04 6.82
CA LYS A 152 -13.90 -15.50 5.89
C LYS A 152 -14.89 -14.37 5.57
N SER A 153 -15.62 -14.53 4.48
CA SER A 153 -16.69 -13.60 4.12
C SER A 153 -17.72 -13.48 5.25
N GLY A 154 -18.07 -12.26 5.60
CA GLY A 154 -18.96 -11.93 6.70
C GLY A 154 -18.27 -11.53 7.99
N ASP A 155 -16.99 -11.86 8.18
CA ASP A 155 -16.26 -11.50 9.39
C ASP A 155 -16.13 -9.97 9.54
N LYS A 156 -16.29 -9.50 10.77
CA LYS A 156 -15.89 -8.14 11.17
C LYS A 156 -14.40 -8.17 11.48
N VAL A 157 -13.68 -7.18 11.02
CA VAL A 157 -12.25 -7.03 11.28
C VAL A 157 -11.98 -5.68 11.92
N LYS A 158 -10.95 -5.65 12.77
CA LYS A 158 -10.41 -4.43 13.37
C LYS A 158 -9.15 -4.00 12.63
N ARG A 159 -8.88 -2.70 12.59
CA ARG A 159 -7.61 -2.16 12.11
C ARG A 159 -6.44 -2.88 12.77
N GLY A 160 -5.44 -3.24 12.01
CA GLY A 160 -4.28 -4.00 12.50
C GLY A 160 -4.50 -5.50 12.66
N GLN A 161 -5.74 -6.00 12.56
CA GLN A 161 -6.01 -7.43 12.64
C GLN A 161 -5.38 -8.16 11.46
N LEU A 162 -4.69 -9.28 11.71
CA LEU A 162 -4.17 -10.19 10.70
C LEU A 162 -5.33 -10.75 9.83
N ILE A 163 -5.23 -10.57 8.52
CA ILE A 163 -6.25 -11.04 7.56
C ILE A 163 -5.71 -12.08 6.59
N ALA A 164 -4.42 -12.01 6.27
CA ALA A 164 -3.74 -12.95 5.39
C ALA A 164 -2.22 -12.87 5.58
N ASP A 165 -1.50 -13.81 4.98
CA ASP A 165 -0.05 -13.75 4.79
C ASP A 165 0.26 -13.35 3.34
N ALA A 166 1.43 -12.77 3.09
CA ALA A 166 1.89 -12.50 1.73
C ALA A 166 2.11 -13.77 0.94
N GLY A 167 1.66 -13.80 -0.31
CA GLY A 167 1.83 -14.92 -1.22
C GLY A 167 3.22 -15.01 -1.84
N ASP A 168 3.52 -16.14 -2.46
CA ASP A 168 4.81 -16.39 -3.13
C ASP A 168 4.72 -16.09 -4.64
N GLU A 169 4.73 -14.80 -4.97
CA GLU A 169 4.71 -14.34 -6.36
C GLU A 169 6.05 -14.63 -7.09
N VAL A 170 7.13 -14.85 -6.34
CA VAL A 170 8.44 -15.24 -6.89
C VAL A 170 8.34 -16.61 -7.52
N LYS A 171 7.75 -17.58 -6.80
CA LYS A 171 7.55 -18.96 -7.25
C LYS A 171 6.58 -19.03 -8.44
N THR A 172 5.49 -18.31 -8.38
CA THR A 172 4.47 -18.31 -9.44
C THR A 172 4.87 -17.48 -10.64
N ARG A 173 5.91 -16.65 -10.51
CA ARG A 173 6.35 -15.65 -11.51
C ARG A 173 5.24 -14.68 -11.91
N CYS A 174 4.25 -14.52 -11.06
CA CYS A 174 3.14 -13.60 -11.25
C CYS A 174 3.50 -12.22 -10.70
N GLY A 175 2.71 -11.19 -11.01
CA GLY A 175 2.97 -9.85 -10.50
C GLY A 175 4.35 -9.25 -10.79
N GLY A 176 5.05 -9.75 -11.83
CA GLY A 176 6.41 -9.37 -12.13
C GLY A 176 7.47 -10.22 -11.42
N GLY A 177 7.09 -11.30 -10.73
CA GLY A 177 8.00 -12.18 -9.99
C GLY A 177 8.63 -11.52 -8.76
N ILE A 178 7.96 -10.54 -8.17
CA ILE A 178 8.38 -9.82 -6.96
C ILE A 178 7.34 -10.05 -5.88
N ALA A 179 7.76 -10.46 -4.68
CA ALA A 179 6.87 -10.61 -3.54
C ALA A 179 6.31 -9.24 -3.14
N HIS A 180 5.00 -9.07 -3.22
CA HIS A 180 4.33 -7.82 -2.92
C HIS A 180 2.87 -8.02 -2.55
N LEU A 181 2.32 -7.06 -1.84
CA LEU A 181 0.89 -6.88 -1.70
C LEU A 181 0.42 -5.87 -2.74
N HIS A 182 -0.46 -6.28 -3.66
CA HIS A 182 -1.24 -5.34 -4.44
C HIS A 182 -2.47 -4.91 -3.63
N PHE A 183 -2.52 -3.65 -3.26
CA PHE A 183 -3.60 -3.05 -2.51
C PHE A 183 -4.34 -2.03 -3.37
N HIS A 184 -5.59 -2.30 -3.69
CA HIS A 184 -6.39 -1.32 -4.38
C HIS A 184 -7.69 -0.97 -3.64
N MET A 185 -8.17 0.23 -3.87
CA MET A 185 -9.42 0.72 -3.31
C MET A 185 -10.42 1.09 -4.41
N SER A 186 -11.70 0.96 -4.07
CA SER A 186 -12.78 1.40 -4.94
C SER A 186 -13.94 1.96 -4.14
N LYS A 187 -14.73 2.84 -4.76
CA LYS A 187 -16.00 3.35 -4.21
C LYS A 187 -17.20 2.47 -4.53
N ARG A 188 -16.98 1.37 -5.24
CA ARG A 188 -18.03 0.43 -5.63
C ARG A 188 -17.62 -0.98 -5.22
N LYS A 189 -18.57 -1.70 -4.64
CA LYS A 189 -18.42 -3.12 -4.38
C LYS A 189 -18.25 -3.87 -5.71
N GLY A 190 -17.28 -4.75 -5.80
CA GLY A 190 -17.07 -5.57 -6.98
C GLY A 190 -18.23 -6.53 -7.21
N LYS A 191 -18.51 -6.80 -8.48
CA LYS A 191 -19.47 -7.84 -8.88
C LYS A 191 -18.72 -9.15 -9.11
N GLY A 192 -19.21 -10.23 -8.53
CA GLY A 192 -18.69 -11.57 -8.77
C GLY A 192 -18.81 -11.95 -10.25
N THR A 193 -17.70 -12.33 -10.88
CA THR A 193 -17.72 -12.97 -12.19
C THR A 193 -16.92 -14.26 -12.12
N ASN A 194 -17.56 -15.35 -12.46
CA ASN A 194 -16.92 -16.65 -12.54
C ASN A 194 -15.95 -16.68 -13.72
N GLY A 195 -14.73 -17.12 -13.49
CA GLY A 195 -14.06 -17.91 -14.49
C GLY A 195 -12.85 -17.38 -15.24
N SER A 196 -12.45 -16.10 -15.22
CA SER A 196 -11.19 -15.71 -15.85
C SER A 196 -10.20 -15.13 -14.83
N SER A 197 -8.89 -15.36 -15.06
CA SER A 197 -7.82 -14.78 -14.21
C SER A 197 -7.89 -13.25 -14.11
N TRP A 198 -8.43 -12.60 -15.13
CA TRP A 198 -8.69 -11.17 -15.19
C TRP A 198 -10.08 -10.78 -14.67
N GLY A 199 -10.99 -11.73 -14.53
CA GLY A 199 -12.33 -11.54 -13.97
C GLY A 199 -12.34 -11.55 -12.44
N SER A 200 -11.30 -12.07 -11.80
CA SER A 200 -11.27 -12.21 -10.35
C SER A 200 -11.11 -10.86 -9.62
N TRP A 201 -10.38 -9.93 -10.16
CA TRP A 201 -10.29 -8.60 -9.58
C TRP A 201 -11.48 -7.70 -9.92
N ARG A 202 -12.26 -8.02 -10.97
CA ARG A 202 -13.61 -7.48 -11.16
C ARG A 202 -14.57 -7.95 -10.08
N TYR A 203 -14.29 -9.09 -9.49
CA TYR A 203 -15.09 -9.65 -8.40
C TYR A 203 -15.05 -8.79 -7.14
N LEU A 204 -13.88 -8.26 -6.81
CA LEU A 204 -13.64 -7.62 -5.52
C LEU A 204 -13.46 -6.09 -5.61
N GLY A 205 -13.55 -5.49 -6.79
CA GLY A 205 -13.39 -4.04 -6.97
C GLY A 205 -13.12 -3.70 -8.43
N GLY A 206 -14.11 -3.89 -9.29
CA GLY A 206 -13.95 -3.81 -10.75
C GLY A 206 -13.53 -2.46 -11.30
N PRO A 207 -13.05 -2.43 -12.56
CA PRO A 207 -12.67 -1.20 -13.25
C PRO A 207 -13.83 -0.21 -13.31
N GLY A 208 -13.50 1.09 -13.15
CA GLY A 208 -14.46 2.19 -13.15
C GLY A 208 -14.91 2.69 -11.79
N GLY A 209 -14.51 2.00 -10.70
CA GLY A 209 -14.74 2.46 -9.32
C GLY A 209 -13.46 2.73 -8.54
N TRP A 210 -12.28 2.56 -9.17
CA TRP A 210 -11.01 2.70 -8.48
C TRP A 210 -10.76 4.14 -8.04
N ILE A 211 -10.30 4.25 -6.80
CA ILE A 211 -9.94 5.52 -6.17
C ILE A 211 -8.47 5.43 -5.75
N ASN A 212 -7.86 6.59 -5.60
CA ASN A 212 -6.48 6.70 -5.17
C ASN A 212 -6.38 6.41 -3.66
N PRO A 213 -5.73 5.35 -3.20
CA PRO A 213 -5.57 5.08 -1.78
C PRO A 213 -4.88 6.23 -1.02
N HIS A 214 -4.04 6.99 -1.73
CA HIS A 214 -3.29 8.10 -1.14
C HIS A 214 -4.14 9.30 -0.71
N GLU A 215 -5.41 9.35 -1.08
CA GLU A 215 -6.37 10.36 -0.64
C GLU A 215 -6.98 10.04 0.74
N TYR A 216 -6.80 8.81 1.25
CA TYR A 216 -7.54 8.29 2.41
C TYR A 216 -6.65 7.82 3.58
N TRP A 217 -5.37 8.19 3.61
CA TRP A 217 -4.49 7.81 4.72
C TRP A 217 -4.82 8.58 6.00
N THR A 218 -4.61 7.95 7.15
CA THR A 218 -4.79 8.54 8.48
C THR A 218 -3.90 9.75 8.74
N GLY A 219 -2.71 9.81 8.15
CA GLY A 219 -1.78 10.95 8.23
C GLY A 219 -2.11 12.08 7.25
N GLY A 220 -3.21 11.96 6.49
CA GLY A 220 -3.62 12.92 5.46
C GLY A 220 -3.20 12.52 4.05
N ILE A 221 -3.54 13.36 3.07
CA ILE A 221 -3.29 13.11 1.64
C ILE A 221 -1.79 12.89 1.40
N GLY A 222 -1.45 11.77 0.77
CA GLY A 222 -0.07 11.38 0.48
C GLY A 222 0.78 11.01 1.70
N ARG A 223 0.19 10.88 2.89
CA ARG A 223 0.87 10.58 4.14
C ARG A 223 0.36 9.29 4.78
N PRO A 224 0.71 8.12 4.25
CA PRO A 224 0.36 6.85 4.87
C PRO A 224 1.02 6.72 6.25
N GLU A 225 0.33 6.08 7.17
CA GLU A 225 0.85 5.75 8.49
C GLU A 225 0.88 4.25 8.70
N CYS A 226 1.89 3.77 9.41
CA CYS A 226 1.93 2.41 9.94
C CYS A 226 0.89 2.26 11.06
N PHE A 227 0.25 1.09 11.13
CA PHE A 227 -0.56 0.76 12.28
C PHE A 227 0.32 0.62 13.54
N VAL A 228 -0.12 1.25 14.62
CA VAL A 228 0.47 1.17 15.96
C VAL A 228 -0.64 0.74 16.92
N GLU A 229 -0.42 -0.35 17.63
CA GLU A 229 -1.38 -0.84 18.63
C GLU A 229 -1.60 0.20 19.74
N GLY A 230 -2.85 0.36 20.15
CA GLY A 230 -3.25 1.36 21.18
C GLY A 230 -3.33 2.80 20.68
N LYS A 231 -2.91 3.11 19.45
CA LYS A 231 -3.12 4.43 18.85
C LYS A 231 -4.56 4.56 18.32
N GLU A 232 -5.20 5.66 18.62
CA GLU A 232 -6.48 6.03 18.02
C GLU A 232 -6.29 6.58 16.61
N TYR A 233 -7.21 6.22 15.73
CA TYR A 233 -7.19 6.66 14.34
C TYR A 233 -8.56 7.19 13.92
N PRO A 234 -8.62 8.18 13.03
CA PRO A 234 -9.88 8.65 12.48
C PRO A 234 -10.65 7.52 11.78
N GLU A 235 -11.96 7.49 11.99
CA GLU A 235 -12.85 6.56 11.28
C GLU A 235 -12.84 6.86 9.77
N GLY A 236 -13.04 5.82 8.96
CA GLY A 236 -13.13 5.94 7.51
C GLY A 236 -11.84 6.34 6.80
N LEU A 237 -10.72 6.39 7.51
CA LEU A 237 -9.37 6.52 6.94
C LEU A 237 -8.58 5.23 7.14
N ILE A 238 -7.52 5.03 6.36
CA ILE A 238 -6.76 3.80 6.31
C ILE A 238 -5.32 3.98 6.78
N THR A 239 -4.76 2.94 7.40
CA THR A 239 -3.32 2.77 7.63
C THR A 239 -2.72 1.88 6.56
N ILE A 240 -1.40 1.77 6.49
CA ILE A 240 -0.70 0.82 5.61
C ILE A 240 -1.23 -0.61 5.89
N PRO A 241 -1.64 -1.36 4.85
CA PRO A 241 -2.31 -2.66 4.98
C PRO A 241 -1.36 -3.83 5.28
N VAL A 242 -0.14 -3.54 5.67
CA VAL A 242 0.89 -4.52 6.04
C VAL A 242 1.59 -4.07 7.33
N LYS A 243 2.13 -5.03 8.08
CA LYS A 243 2.91 -4.68 9.25
C LYS A 243 4.19 -3.97 8.83
N CYS A 244 4.44 -2.78 9.39
CA CYS A 244 5.69 -2.07 9.17
C CYS A 244 6.85 -2.75 9.89
N TYR A 245 8.08 -2.45 9.46
CA TYR A 245 9.27 -3.04 10.02
C TYR A 245 9.57 -2.51 11.43
N ASP A 246 10.13 -3.37 12.26
CA ASP A 246 10.75 -2.95 13.52
C ASP A 246 12.21 -2.60 13.25
N LEU A 247 12.49 -1.30 13.12
CA LEU A 247 13.84 -0.81 12.80
C LEU A 247 14.91 -1.16 13.86
N LYS A 248 14.47 -1.53 15.08
CA LYS A 248 15.41 -1.93 16.15
C LYS A 248 15.93 -3.35 15.94
N ASN A 249 15.21 -4.17 15.16
CA ASN A 249 15.52 -5.58 14.92
C ASN A 249 15.93 -5.85 13.46
N MET A 250 16.31 -4.83 12.71
CA MET A 250 16.85 -4.89 11.34
C MET A 250 18.36 -4.69 11.32
#